data_9d1c033cc868cb0a3df65b2a3dc255f8
#
_entry.id   9d1c033cc868cb0a3df65b2a3dc255f8
#
_cell.length_a   1.000
_cell.length_b   1.000
_cell.length_c   1.000
_cell.angle_alpha   90.00
_cell.angle_beta   90.00
_cell.angle_gamma   90.00
#
_symmetry.space_group_name_H-M   'P 1'
#
loop_
_entity.id
_entity.type
_entity.pdbx_description
1 polymer ?
#
loop_
_entity_poly.entity_id
_entity_poly.type
_entity_poly.pdbx_seq_one_letter_code
_entity_poly.pdbx_strand_id
1 'polypeptide(L)'
;MRTMPEQNKKELIEKPKSFFKATTPVSTQVIKGDCFSAMDKMIKDEQQFDMIFADPPYFLSNGGITCQSGKMVKVDKGDWDESQGQALNHEFNTEWLRRCRDLLADHGTLWVSGTMHAIYSVGFAMQELEMKILNNITWQKPNPPPHLAGRYFTHSTETLLWARKHEKAKHKYNYDIMKEENGGKQMKD
;
A
#
# COMPACT_ATOMS: atom_id res chain seq x y z
N MET A 1 -5.19 40.69 -11.29
CA MET A 1 -5.68 39.49 -11.99
C MET A 1 -4.76 39.27 -13.19
N ARG A 2 -3.78 38.36 -13.07
CA ARG A 2 -2.91 37.99 -14.21
C ARG A 2 -3.38 36.60 -14.67
N THR A 3 -3.95 36.54 -15.82
CA THR A 3 -4.32 35.30 -16.54
C THR A 3 -3.04 34.60 -16.98
N MET A 4 -2.83 33.39 -16.51
CA MET A 4 -1.77 32.50 -17.02
C MET A 4 -2.16 31.98 -18.40
N PRO A 5 -1.22 31.82 -19.35
CA PRO A 5 -1.53 31.34 -20.69
C PRO A 5 -1.85 29.85 -20.68
N GLU A 6 -2.92 29.49 -21.36
CA GLU A 6 -3.26 28.13 -21.75
C GLU A 6 -2.16 27.54 -22.66
N GLN A 7 -1.25 26.76 -22.09
CA GLN A 7 -0.32 25.96 -22.88
C GLN A 7 -0.61 24.46 -22.71
N ASN A 8 -1.11 23.90 -23.81
CA ASN A 8 -1.00 22.49 -24.24
C ASN A 8 -1.36 21.37 -23.25
N LYS A 9 -2.67 21.14 -23.08
CA LYS A 9 -3.19 19.83 -22.78
C LYS A 9 -3.21 18.96 -24.05
N LYS A 10 -2.13 18.34 -24.41
CA LYS A 10 -2.02 17.14 -25.26
C LYS A 10 -0.59 16.60 -25.23
N GLU A 11 -0.06 16.31 -24.04
CA GLU A 11 0.91 15.22 -23.99
C GLU A 11 0.09 13.93 -23.97
N LEU A 12 0.12 13.25 -25.10
CA LEU A 12 -0.30 11.86 -25.21
C LEU A 12 0.46 11.07 -24.15
N ILE A 13 -0.25 10.59 -23.12
CA ILE A 13 0.27 9.54 -22.26
C ILE A 13 0.49 8.35 -23.18
N GLU A 14 1.72 8.20 -23.67
CA GLU A 14 2.14 6.96 -24.35
C GLU A 14 1.85 5.82 -23.38
N LYS A 15 1.03 4.86 -23.83
CA LYS A 15 0.78 3.64 -23.06
C LYS A 15 2.13 3.04 -22.71
N PRO A 16 2.42 2.72 -21.45
CA PRO A 16 3.67 2.13 -21.07
C PRO A 16 3.91 0.91 -21.96
N LYS A 17 5.08 0.87 -22.62
CA LYS A 17 5.51 -0.31 -23.38
C LYS A 17 5.50 -1.47 -22.39
N SER A 18 4.68 -2.47 -22.63
CA SER A 18 4.61 -3.65 -21.76
C SER A 18 5.96 -4.37 -21.83
N PHE A 19 6.81 -4.16 -20.82
CA PHE A 19 8.10 -4.84 -20.67
C PHE A 19 7.96 -6.33 -20.39
N PHE A 20 6.77 -6.78 -20.00
CA PHE A 20 6.48 -8.14 -19.65
C PHE A 20 5.55 -8.76 -20.69
N LYS A 21 6.10 -9.44 -21.69
CA LYS A 21 5.33 -10.45 -22.41
C LYS A 21 5.22 -11.66 -21.47
N ALA A 22 4.08 -11.83 -20.82
CA ALA A 22 3.78 -13.08 -20.13
C ALA A 22 3.83 -14.21 -21.14
N THR A 23 4.85 -15.05 -21.08
CA THR A 23 5.02 -16.22 -21.92
C THR A 23 4.30 -17.44 -21.36
N THR A 24 3.79 -17.34 -20.15
CA THR A 24 3.07 -18.40 -19.44
C THR A 24 1.64 -17.94 -19.13
N PRO A 25 0.63 -18.80 -19.24
CA PRO A 25 -0.74 -18.47 -18.81
C PRO A 25 -0.75 -18.04 -17.35
N VAL A 26 -1.26 -16.84 -17.05
CA VAL A 26 -1.43 -16.37 -15.68
C VAL A 26 -2.69 -17.02 -15.12
N SER A 27 -2.56 -17.84 -14.07
CA SER A 27 -3.70 -18.32 -13.30
C SER A 27 -4.02 -17.34 -12.17
N THR A 28 -5.30 -17.03 -11.99
CA THR A 28 -5.76 -16.14 -10.91
C THR A 28 -6.72 -16.92 -10.03
N GLN A 29 -6.50 -16.83 -8.72
CA GLN A 29 -7.40 -17.38 -7.72
C GLN A 29 -7.92 -16.28 -6.81
N VAL A 30 -9.24 -16.26 -6.57
CA VAL A 30 -9.87 -15.36 -5.60
C VAL A 30 -10.34 -16.19 -4.41
N ILE A 31 -9.89 -15.83 -3.22
CA ILE A 31 -10.26 -16.50 -1.96
C ILE A 31 -11.14 -15.53 -1.17
N LYS A 32 -12.39 -15.91 -0.93
CA LYS A 32 -13.33 -15.18 -0.07
C LYS A 32 -13.34 -15.79 1.32
N GLY A 33 -13.05 -14.98 2.34
CA GLY A 33 -13.04 -15.45 3.72
C GLY A 33 -12.24 -14.56 4.65
N ASP A 34 -12.06 -15.00 5.88
CA ASP A 34 -11.18 -14.36 6.84
C ASP A 34 -9.72 -14.51 6.41
N CYS A 35 -8.99 -13.38 6.42
CA CYS A 35 -7.62 -13.35 5.89
C CYS A 35 -6.64 -14.13 6.79
N PHE A 36 -6.83 -14.15 8.11
CA PHE A 36 -5.97 -14.91 9.01
C PHE A 36 -6.09 -16.41 8.77
N SER A 37 -7.32 -16.90 8.70
CA SER A 37 -7.59 -18.30 8.39
C SER A 37 -7.04 -18.73 7.03
N ALA A 38 -7.16 -17.86 6.02
CA ALA A 38 -6.62 -18.11 4.69
C ALA A 38 -5.09 -18.16 4.71
N MET A 39 -4.43 -17.19 5.35
CA MET A 39 -2.96 -17.14 5.47
C MET A 39 -2.42 -18.29 6.31
N ASP A 40 -3.06 -18.64 7.44
CA ASP A 40 -2.66 -19.77 8.27
C ASP A 40 -2.72 -21.10 7.50
N LYS A 41 -3.74 -21.26 6.62
CA LYS A 41 -3.81 -22.42 5.72
C LYS A 41 -2.66 -22.42 4.72
N MET A 42 -2.35 -21.27 4.09
CA MET A 42 -1.24 -21.17 3.14
C MET A 42 0.11 -21.47 3.81
N ILE A 43 0.32 -21.00 5.05
CA ILE A 43 1.52 -21.29 5.84
C ILE A 43 1.61 -22.81 6.12
N LYS A 44 0.51 -23.42 6.52
CA LYS A 44 0.46 -24.88 6.76
C LYS A 44 0.75 -25.68 5.49
N ASP A 45 0.31 -25.18 4.34
CA ASP A 45 0.55 -25.78 3.02
C ASP A 45 1.95 -25.41 2.47
N GLU A 46 2.81 -24.77 3.27
CA GLU A 46 4.19 -24.34 2.94
C GLU A 46 4.28 -23.45 1.67
N GLN A 47 3.22 -22.69 1.38
CA GLN A 47 3.21 -21.78 0.24
C GLN A 47 4.12 -20.59 0.49
N GLN A 48 4.80 -20.13 -0.57
CA GLN A 48 5.63 -18.94 -0.53
C GLN A 48 5.35 -18.02 -1.72
N PHE A 49 5.49 -16.73 -1.49
CA PHE A 49 5.20 -15.69 -2.49
C PHE A 49 6.42 -14.81 -2.73
N ASP A 50 6.67 -14.50 -4.00
CA ASP A 50 7.72 -13.56 -4.42
C ASP A 50 7.36 -12.11 -4.08
N MET A 51 6.06 -11.80 -4.01
CA MET A 51 5.54 -10.48 -3.69
C MET A 51 4.20 -10.60 -2.98
N ILE A 52 4.03 -9.81 -1.94
CA ILE A 52 2.74 -9.59 -1.27
C ILE A 52 2.43 -8.09 -1.36
N PHE A 53 1.24 -7.74 -1.84
CA PHE A 53 0.69 -6.39 -1.74
C PHE A 53 -0.50 -6.42 -0.78
N ALA A 54 -0.44 -5.62 0.28
CA ALA A 54 -1.47 -5.54 1.30
C ALA A 54 -2.09 -4.14 1.35
N ASP A 55 -3.42 -4.09 1.34
CA ASP A 55 -4.23 -2.91 1.61
C ASP A 55 -5.11 -3.19 2.84
N PRO A 56 -4.53 -3.08 4.06
CA PRO A 56 -5.19 -3.48 5.31
C PRO A 56 -6.27 -2.48 5.71
N PRO A 57 -7.11 -2.81 6.73
CA PRO A 57 -8.00 -1.84 7.36
C PRO A 57 -7.25 -0.60 7.84
N TYR A 58 -7.83 0.60 7.58
CA TYR A 58 -7.26 1.87 8.05
C TYR A 58 -7.91 2.34 9.35
N PHE A 59 -8.91 1.60 9.85
CA PHE A 59 -9.65 1.88 11.07
C PHE A 59 -10.35 3.24 11.05
N LEU A 60 -10.95 3.60 9.91
CA LEU A 60 -11.57 4.89 9.68
C LEU A 60 -13.10 4.88 9.83
N SER A 61 -13.73 3.71 9.97
CA SER A 61 -15.19 3.54 10.05
C SER A 61 -15.73 3.82 11.45
N ASN A 62 -15.38 4.99 12.04
CA ASN A 62 -15.75 5.39 13.39
C ASN A 62 -16.84 6.49 13.39
N GLY A 63 -17.73 6.51 12.39
CA GLY A 63 -18.78 7.50 12.29
C GLY A 63 -18.33 8.88 11.83
N GLY A 64 -17.10 9.02 11.32
CA GLY A 64 -16.59 10.25 10.71
C GLY A 64 -17.36 10.64 9.45
N ILE A 65 -17.20 11.89 9.00
CA ILE A 65 -17.85 12.43 7.81
C ILE A 65 -16.76 12.81 6.80
N THR A 66 -16.97 12.45 5.53
CA THR A 66 -16.12 12.85 4.41
C THR A 66 -16.95 13.51 3.32
N CYS A 67 -16.28 14.10 2.32
CA CYS A 67 -16.93 14.66 1.14
C CYS A 67 -16.76 13.71 -0.05
N GLN A 68 -17.86 13.27 -0.63
CA GLN A 68 -17.87 12.48 -1.86
C GLN A 68 -18.75 13.18 -2.91
N SER A 69 -18.17 13.54 -4.06
CA SER A 69 -18.87 14.24 -5.14
C SER A 69 -19.63 15.49 -4.68
N GLY A 70 -19.03 16.29 -3.78
CA GLY A 70 -19.63 17.51 -3.23
C GLY A 70 -20.68 17.28 -2.14
N LYS A 71 -20.96 16.05 -1.74
CA LYS A 71 -21.91 15.72 -0.66
C LYS A 71 -21.19 15.20 0.58
N MET A 72 -21.69 15.56 1.76
CA MET A 72 -21.23 14.98 3.02
C MET A 72 -21.77 13.56 3.14
N VAL A 73 -20.87 12.60 3.34
CA VAL A 73 -21.22 11.19 3.54
C VAL A 73 -20.51 10.65 4.79
N LYS A 74 -21.17 9.70 5.47
CA LYS A 74 -20.57 8.99 6.59
C LYS A 74 -19.45 8.09 6.08
N VAL A 75 -18.32 8.04 6.79
CA VAL A 75 -17.26 7.05 6.55
C VAL A 75 -17.69 5.76 7.23
N ASP A 76 -18.09 4.78 6.44
CA ASP A 76 -18.53 3.47 6.91
C ASP A 76 -18.19 2.44 5.83
N LYS A 77 -17.13 1.66 6.09
CA LYS A 77 -16.69 0.57 5.21
C LYS A 77 -17.11 -0.80 5.75
N GLY A 78 -17.73 -0.82 6.93
CA GLY A 78 -18.15 -2.01 7.65
C GLY A 78 -17.34 -2.28 8.93
N ASP A 79 -17.82 -3.21 9.72
CA ASP A 79 -17.30 -3.56 11.06
C ASP A 79 -15.80 -3.92 11.04
N TRP A 80 -15.30 -4.46 9.92
CA TRP A 80 -13.91 -4.82 9.74
C TRP A 80 -12.93 -3.62 9.71
N ASP A 81 -13.42 -2.41 9.45
CA ASP A 81 -12.63 -1.17 9.43
C ASP A 81 -12.91 -0.29 10.66
N GLU A 82 -13.65 -0.78 11.67
CA GLU A 82 -13.83 -0.07 12.91
C GLU A 82 -12.61 -0.17 13.81
N SER A 83 -12.28 0.96 14.47
CA SER A 83 -11.20 0.98 15.45
C SER A 83 -11.64 0.37 16.76
N GLN A 84 -10.85 -0.57 17.26
CA GLN A 84 -11.00 -1.13 18.60
C GLN A 84 -10.06 -0.47 19.63
N GLY A 85 -9.48 0.65 19.26
CA GLY A 85 -8.46 1.36 20.03
C GLY A 85 -7.03 1.03 19.59
N GLN A 86 -6.09 1.91 19.89
CA GLN A 86 -4.73 1.86 19.33
C GLN A 86 -3.99 0.54 19.62
N ALA A 87 -4.15 0.00 20.82
CA ALA A 87 -3.49 -1.25 21.22
C ALA A 87 -3.96 -2.44 20.38
N LEU A 88 -5.28 -2.64 20.27
CA LEU A 88 -5.86 -3.75 19.52
C LEU A 88 -5.65 -3.59 18.01
N ASN A 89 -5.72 -2.35 17.50
CA ASN A 89 -5.38 -2.08 16.08
C ASN A 89 -3.91 -2.43 15.78
N HIS A 90 -3.01 -2.15 16.71
CA HIS A 90 -1.60 -2.49 16.56
C HIS A 90 -1.37 -4.01 16.64
N GLU A 91 -2.00 -4.69 17.57
CA GLU A 91 -1.95 -6.15 17.68
C GLU A 91 -2.45 -6.81 16.38
N PHE A 92 -3.58 -6.35 15.84
CA PHE A 92 -4.09 -6.79 14.55
C PHE A 92 -3.05 -6.60 13.43
N ASN A 93 -2.41 -5.40 13.37
CA ASN A 93 -1.39 -5.12 12.36
C ASN A 93 -0.17 -6.05 12.51
N THR A 94 0.27 -6.32 13.72
CA THR A 94 1.39 -7.22 13.98
C THR A 94 1.06 -8.65 13.54
N GLU A 95 -0.16 -9.12 13.79
CA GLU A 95 -0.59 -10.48 13.51
C GLU A 95 -0.69 -10.78 12.00
N TRP A 96 -1.28 -9.90 11.18
CA TRP A 96 -1.29 -10.14 9.74
C TRP A 96 0.09 -9.93 9.10
N LEU A 97 0.89 -8.98 9.59
CA LEU A 97 2.26 -8.76 9.11
C LEU A 97 3.17 -9.97 9.39
N ARG A 98 3.05 -10.59 10.56
CA ARG A 98 3.76 -11.82 10.90
C ARG A 98 3.47 -12.93 9.87
N ARG A 99 2.19 -13.12 9.53
CA ARG A 99 1.77 -14.10 8.51
C ARG A 99 2.30 -13.75 7.12
N CYS A 100 2.26 -12.48 6.74
CA CYS A 100 2.87 -12.05 5.48
C CYS A 100 4.38 -12.34 5.46
N ARG A 101 5.10 -12.04 6.54
CA ARG A 101 6.53 -12.35 6.64
C ARG A 101 6.80 -13.84 6.49
N ASP A 102 6.01 -14.70 7.13
CA ASP A 102 6.17 -16.15 7.07
C ASP A 102 5.86 -16.70 5.67
N LEU A 103 4.93 -16.09 4.95
CA LEU A 103 4.57 -16.43 3.56
C LEU A 103 5.54 -15.88 2.51
N LEU A 104 6.40 -14.91 2.84
CA LEU A 104 7.37 -14.39 1.88
C LEU A 104 8.48 -15.39 1.63
N ALA A 105 8.80 -15.61 0.35
CA ALA A 105 10.06 -16.24 -0.06
C ALA A 105 11.26 -15.39 0.41
N ASP A 106 12.45 -15.97 0.50
CA ASP A 106 13.65 -15.25 0.96
C ASP A 106 14.03 -14.07 0.06
N HIS A 107 13.65 -14.13 -1.23
CA HIS A 107 13.84 -13.04 -2.19
C HIS A 107 12.59 -12.20 -2.39
N GLY A 108 11.51 -12.49 -1.67
CA GLY A 108 10.22 -11.82 -1.78
C GLY A 108 10.20 -10.45 -1.11
N THR A 109 9.21 -9.64 -1.49
CA THR A 109 8.97 -8.32 -0.92
C THR A 109 7.52 -8.12 -0.52
N LEU A 110 7.32 -7.35 0.54
CA LEU A 110 6.01 -6.91 1.02
C LEU A 110 5.83 -5.43 0.70
N TRP A 111 4.65 -5.09 0.17
CA TRP A 111 4.20 -3.74 -0.08
C TRP A 111 2.92 -3.50 0.69
N VAL A 112 2.87 -2.43 1.46
CA VAL A 112 1.69 -2.12 2.29
C VAL A 112 1.27 -0.69 2.05
N SER A 113 0.03 -0.49 1.59
CA SER A 113 -0.59 0.83 1.50
C SER A 113 -1.20 1.24 2.84
N GLY A 114 -1.24 2.54 3.09
CA GLY A 114 -1.88 3.06 4.29
C GLY A 114 -1.93 4.57 4.36
N THR A 115 -2.95 5.06 5.06
CA THR A 115 -3.03 6.46 5.47
C THR A 115 -2.25 6.68 6.75
N MET A 116 -2.04 7.94 7.14
CA MET A 116 -1.39 8.31 8.41
C MET A 116 -2.03 7.65 9.65
N HIS A 117 -3.29 7.23 9.56
CA HIS A 117 -4.00 6.64 10.69
C HIS A 117 -3.54 5.20 11.02
N ALA A 118 -3.06 4.46 10.01
CA ALA A 118 -2.65 3.07 10.15
C ALA A 118 -1.15 2.85 9.90
N ILE A 119 -0.54 3.61 8.98
CA ILE A 119 0.80 3.30 8.47
C ILE A 119 1.91 3.37 9.51
N TYR A 120 1.79 4.23 10.54
CA TYR A 120 2.79 4.31 11.61
C TYR A 120 2.81 3.05 12.47
N SER A 121 1.61 2.51 12.78
CA SER A 121 1.47 1.23 13.48
C SER A 121 2.02 0.08 12.65
N VAL A 122 1.73 0.07 11.33
CA VAL A 122 2.26 -0.92 10.38
C VAL A 122 3.79 -0.87 10.33
N GLY A 123 4.37 0.33 10.19
CA GLY A 123 5.82 0.51 10.14
C GLY A 123 6.50 0.08 11.44
N PHE A 124 5.90 0.38 12.58
CA PHE A 124 6.42 -0.06 13.88
C PHE A 124 6.34 -1.58 14.04
N ALA A 125 5.20 -2.20 13.70
CA ALA A 125 5.06 -3.65 13.73
C ALA A 125 6.04 -4.38 12.79
N MET A 126 6.35 -3.81 11.60
CA MET A 126 7.41 -4.34 10.73
C MET A 126 8.77 -4.35 11.44
N GLN A 127 9.11 -3.31 12.20
CA GLN A 127 10.36 -3.23 12.96
C GLN A 127 10.37 -4.24 14.11
N GLU A 128 9.29 -4.39 14.85
CA GLU A 128 9.17 -5.42 15.91
C GLU A 128 9.33 -6.84 15.37
N LEU A 129 8.84 -7.07 14.15
CA LEU A 129 9.00 -8.35 13.44
C LEU A 129 10.36 -8.50 12.74
N GLU A 130 11.32 -7.59 12.99
CA GLU A 130 12.66 -7.58 12.39
C GLU A 130 12.66 -7.57 10.85
N MET A 131 11.58 -7.10 10.22
CA MET A 131 11.53 -6.88 8.79
C MET A 131 12.38 -5.66 8.41
N LYS A 132 12.97 -5.67 7.21
CA LYS A 132 13.71 -4.51 6.70
C LYS A 132 12.83 -3.66 5.81
N ILE A 133 12.44 -2.48 6.29
CA ILE A 133 11.82 -1.46 5.44
C ILE A 133 12.88 -0.92 4.48
N LEU A 134 12.58 -0.94 3.18
CA LEU A 134 13.43 -0.49 2.09
C LEU A 134 13.14 0.96 1.72
N ASN A 135 11.86 1.27 1.50
CA ASN A 135 11.40 2.61 1.15
C ASN A 135 10.06 2.95 1.81
N ASN A 136 9.86 4.24 2.00
CA ASN A 136 8.61 4.89 2.34
C ASN A 136 8.18 5.73 1.13
N ILE A 137 7.33 5.17 0.28
CA ILE A 137 6.93 5.77 -0.99
C ILE A 137 5.69 6.62 -0.78
N THR A 138 5.71 7.86 -1.25
CA THR A 138 4.57 8.76 -1.19
C THR A 138 3.70 8.60 -2.43
N TRP A 139 2.46 8.18 -2.23
CA TRP A 139 1.45 8.16 -3.29
C TRP A 139 0.60 9.43 -3.24
N GLN A 140 0.87 10.36 -4.15
CA GLN A 140 0.14 11.61 -4.24
C GLN A 140 -1.22 11.42 -4.91
N LYS A 141 -2.29 11.94 -4.28
CA LYS A 141 -3.64 11.98 -4.81
C LYS A 141 -3.92 13.38 -5.40
N PRO A 142 -4.18 13.51 -6.71
CA PRO A 142 -4.38 14.82 -7.34
C PRO A 142 -5.67 15.53 -6.92
N ASN A 143 -6.70 14.77 -6.52
CA ASN A 143 -8.02 15.29 -6.14
C ASN A 143 -8.45 14.78 -4.76
N PRO A 144 -7.76 15.14 -3.67
CA PRO A 144 -8.15 14.69 -2.34
C PRO A 144 -9.44 15.39 -1.90
N PRO A 145 -10.29 14.73 -1.09
CA PRO A 145 -11.45 15.38 -0.52
C PRO A 145 -11.03 16.54 0.40
N PRO A 146 -11.69 17.71 0.33
CA PRO A 146 -11.31 18.85 1.15
C PRO A 146 -11.56 18.60 2.64
N HIS A 147 -10.74 19.22 3.49
CA HIS A 147 -11.00 19.23 4.92
C HIS A 147 -12.11 20.24 5.25
N LEU A 148 -13.29 19.73 5.62
CA LEU A 148 -14.52 20.54 5.76
C LEU A 148 -14.41 21.64 6.83
N ALA A 149 -13.69 21.42 7.91
CA ALA A 149 -13.53 22.41 9.00
C ALA A 149 -12.39 23.41 8.77
N GLY A 150 -11.54 23.21 7.75
CA GLY A 150 -10.44 24.15 7.42
C GLY A 150 -9.37 24.30 8.51
N ARG A 151 -9.19 23.34 9.42
CA ARG A 151 -8.30 23.47 10.59
C ARG A 151 -6.92 22.84 10.42
N TYR A 152 -6.72 22.07 9.34
CA TYR A 152 -5.45 21.46 8.98
C TYR A 152 -5.36 21.25 7.47
N PHE A 153 -4.20 20.87 6.97
CA PHE A 153 -3.98 20.63 5.55
C PHE A 153 -4.82 19.45 5.05
N THR A 154 -5.31 19.56 3.83
CA THR A 154 -5.99 18.44 3.15
C THR A 154 -5.03 17.27 2.97
N HIS A 155 -5.46 16.07 3.38
CA HIS A 155 -4.67 14.85 3.21
C HIS A 155 -4.64 14.45 1.73
N SER A 156 -3.56 14.77 1.04
CA SER A 156 -3.38 14.53 -0.39
C SER A 156 -2.42 13.37 -0.70
N THR A 157 -1.98 12.65 0.31
CA THR A 157 -1.04 11.55 0.14
C THR A 157 -1.48 10.31 0.90
N GLU A 158 -1.10 9.16 0.38
CA GLU A 158 -1.02 7.89 1.10
C GLU A 158 0.43 7.40 1.06
N THR A 159 0.75 6.47 1.93
CA THR A 159 2.09 5.90 2.06
C THR A 159 2.08 4.45 1.62
N LEU A 160 3.09 4.04 0.83
CA LEU A 160 3.38 2.64 0.58
C LEU A 160 4.72 2.31 1.25
N LEU A 161 4.69 1.42 2.24
CA LEU A 161 5.90 0.83 2.81
C LEU A 161 6.31 -0.36 1.97
N TRP A 162 7.55 -0.33 1.49
CA TRP A 162 8.17 -1.45 0.80
C TRP A 162 9.19 -2.11 1.72
N ALA A 163 9.04 -3.40 1.98
CA ALA A 163 9.88 -4.13 2.92
C ALA A 163 10.29 -5.49 2.37
N ARG A 164 11.38 -6.04 2.93
CA ARG A 164 11.82 -7.42 2.74
C ARG A 164 11.75 -8.19 4.06
N LYS A 165 11.79 -9.51 3.97
CA LYS A 165 11.55 -10.45 5.07
C LYS A 165 12.38 -10.16 6.33
N HIS A 166 13.67 -9.83 6.17
CA HIS A 166 14.60 -9.47 7.25
C HIS A 166 15.85 -8.75 6.70
N GLU A 167 16.71 -8.23 7.56
CA GLU A 167 17.88 -7.43 7.17
C GLU A 167 18.82 -8.15 6.18
N LYS A 168 19.00 -9.45 6.29
CA LYS A 168 19.92 -10.24 5.45
C LYS A 168 19.26 -10.81 4.19
N ALA A 169 17.93 -10.71 4.03
CA ALA A 169 17.22 -11.19 2.86
C ALA A 169 17.69 -10.49 1.58
N LYS A 170 17.84 -11.23 0.49
CA LYS A 170 18.28 -10.68 -0.81
C LYS A 170 17.09 -10.60 -1.75
N HIS A 171 16.32 -9.52 -1.66
CA HIS A 171 15.17 -9.31 -2.52
C HIS A 171 15.57 -9.06 -3.97
N LYS A 172 14.67 -9.42 -4.91
CA LYS A 172 14.83 -9.07 -6.33
C LYS A 172 14.50 -7.60 -6.55
N TYR A 173 15.36 -6.90 -7.28
CA TYR A 173 15.14 -5.53 -7.71
C TYR A 173 15.70 -5.34 -9.13
N ASN A 174 14.85 -4.89 -10.04
CA ASN A 174 15.20 -4.71 -11.44
C ASN A 174 15.78 -3.30 -11.67
N TYR A 175 16.93 -3.02 -11.06
CA TYR A 175 17.54 -1.68 -11.03
C TYR A 175 17.71 -1.05 -12.42
N ASP A 176 18.26 -1.79 -13.38
CA ASP A 176 18.54 -1.25 -14.72
C ASP A 176 17.25 -0.91 -15.47
N ILE A 177 16.22 -1.77 -15.38
CA ILE A 177 14.90 -1.51 -15.96
C ILE A 177 14.28 -0.26 -15.33
N MET A 178 14.27 -0.18 -14.01
CA MET A 178 13.70 0.97 -13.29
C MET A 178 14.45 2.27 -13.62
N LYS A 179 15.76 2.19 -13.77
CA LYS A 179 16.58 3.34 -14.16
C LYS A 179 16.28 3.78 -15.60
N GLU A 180 16.12 2.85 -16.54
CA GLU A 180 15.76 3.14 -17.93
C GLU A 180 14.39 3.82 -18.00
N GLU A 181 13.38 3.29 -17.30
CA GLU A 181 12.04 3.86 -17.19
C GLU A 181 12.04 5.30 -16.64
N ASN A 182 12.99 5.62 -15.76
CA ASN A 182 13.18 6.96 -15.19
C ASN A 182 14.16 7.83 -16.00
N GLY A 183 14.25 7.64 -17.31
CA GLY A 183 15.08 8.45 -18.20
C GLY A 183 16.58 8.35 -17.91
N GLY A 184 17.07 7.18 -17.50
CA GLY A 184 18.48 6.90 -17.19
C GLY A 184 18.92 7.36 -15.79
N LYS A 185 17.98 7.81 -14.94
CA LYS A 185 18.26 8.24 -13.56
C LYS A 185 17.71 7.23 -12.54
N GLN A 186 18.38 7.13 -11.39
CA GLN A 186 17.87 6.33 -10.29
C GLN A 186 16.49 6.82 -9.85
N MET A 187 15.57 5.86 -9.57
CA MET A 187 14.26 6.18 -8.97
C MET A 187 14.44 6.78 -7.57
N LYS A 188 13.52 7.65 -7.21
CA LYS A 188 13.39 8.24 -5.87
C LYS A 188 12.01 7.93 -5.31
N ASP A 189 11.91 7.75 -4.01
CA ASP A 189 10.69 7.57 -3.23
C ASP A 189 10.00 8.91 -2.91
#